data_e2c047b194706b3913c3450832371e58
#
_entry.id   e2c047b194706b3913c3450832371e58
#
_cell.length_a   1.000
_cell.length_b   1.000
_cell.length_c   1.000
_cell.angle_alpha   90.00
_cell.angle_beta   90.00
_cell.angle_gamma   90.00
#
_symmetry.space_group_name_H-M   'P 1'
#
loop_
_entity.id
_entity.type
_entity.pdbx_description
1 polymer ?
#
loop_
_entity_poly.entity_id
_entity_poly.type
_entity_poly.pdbx_seq_one_letter_code
_entity_poly.pdbx_strand_id
1 'polypeptide(L)'
;IGALVFNGTKYLQILRAFFFPGENMSYSSCLYWGEWSSCAAYLPMVGIALALAFILTKPRHWMSKMLMICAIFSVVPVLGSVFYLFNETVYQRWYYMPLLLMALASTKVLENRRLYKVKRGIEISAVAIVILTVIVVSAGKITGTELVFRKYVFWMLTFIAAAGLVLTYLIVEKIKDNTWYRRAAYVGIALFCVGTTALNCILYRKASGMSSQQYYAEIKRVENVDSLDEQYRFDNDENLVTMTVPLAGIGGWCSTVGRGIFEFYESLGLERTIINIEGPDGTVELLGGKYKIYKEKQEGGTLASVVGSDDGDIYIYENENVLPIGFTQDIYILKSDFLELDPELRALAMIKALVIEEDMESVVSRVLREYDPVEDGEISSENKVEDIQRHLQEKGENFNRSGKGFSLTMSVDRDKYAFFSVPADDGWTAEVNGEPTEILDINGMMAVQIYQGENRIEFKYEVPFLKEGIIISIVSFVGWGLYCVVTRRKK
;
A
#
# COMPACT_ATOMS: atom_id res chain seq x y z
N ILE A 1 -3.67 13.96 22.60
CA ILE A 1 -5.07 14.26 22.21
C ILE A 1 -5.50 13.35 21.08
N GLY A 2 -4.66 13.05 20.06
CA GLY A 2 -4.98 12.22 18.93
C GLY A 2 -5.41 10.77 19.19
N ALA A 3 -5.07 10.18 20.35
CA ALA A 3 -5.46 8.81 20.68
C ALA A 3 -6.94 8.65 21.05
N LEU A 4 -7.59 9.66 21.62
CA LEU A 4 -8.96 9.60 22.11
C LEU A 4 -9.95 10.40 21.27
N VAL A 5 -9.49 11.44 20.58
CA VAL A 5 -10.33 12.37 19.83
C VAL A 5 -9.72 12.66 18.46
N PHE A 6 -10.53 12.55 17.41
CA PHE A 6 -10.14 12.94 16.07
C PHE A 6 -10.02 14.46 15.91
N ASN A 7 -9.14 14.88 15.04
CA ASN A 7 -9.01 16.27 14.63
C ASN A 7 -9.98 16.64 13.49
N GLY A 8 -10.31 17.95 13.40
CA GLY A 8 -11.02 18.53 12.29
C GLY A 8 -12.41 17.92 12.01
N THR A 9 -12.69 17.67 10.74
CA THR A 9 -14.02 17.26 10.23
C THR A 9 -14.26 15.75 10.25
N LYS A 10 -13.37 14.96 10.85
CA LYS A 10 -13.43 13.48 10.80
C LYS A 10 -14.74 12.91 11.34
N TYR A 11 -15.28 13.47 12.42
CA TYR A 11 -16.59 13.04 12.95
C TYR A 11 -17.73 13.26 11.95
N LEU A 12 -17.70 14.37 11.22
CA LEU A 12 -18.70 14.63 10.16
C LEU A 12 -18.54 13.64 9.00
N GLN A 13 -17.32 13.27 8.64
CA GLN A 13 -17.05 12.22 7.64
C GLN A 13 -17.60 10.88 8.08
N ILE A 14 -17.35 10.47 9.34
CA ILE A 14 -17.84 9.22 9.91
C ILE A 14 -19.38 9.20 9.88
N LEU A 15 -20.03 10.24 10.38
CA LEU A 15 -21.49 10.33 10.36
C LEU A 15 -22.03 10.30 8.93
N ARG A 16 -21.41 11.06 8.02
CA ARG A 16 -21.81 11.09 6.63
C ARG A 16 -21.71 9.70 5.97
N ALA A 17 -20.70 8.92 6.31
CA ALA A 17 -20.48 7.58 5.76
C ALA A 17 -21.67 6.62 5.97
N PHE A 18 -22.43 6.77 7.03
CA PHE A 18 -23.59 5.92 7.33
C PHE A 18 -24.88 6.39 6.67
N PHE A 19 -24.99 7.69 6.39
CA PHE A 19 -26.25 8.29 5.92
C PHE A 19 -26.25 8.62 4.41
N PHE A 20 -25.09 8.72 3.78
CA PHE A 20 -24.97 9.10 2.37
C PHE A 20 -24.22 8.02 1.58
N PRO A 21 -24.52 7.86 0.27
CA PRO A 21 -23.76 6.97 -0.59
C PRO A 21 -22.26 7.27 -0.54
N GLY A 22 -21.45 6.21 -0.61
CA GLY A 22 -20.00 6.31 -0.61
C GLY A 22 -19.49 7.08 -1.83
N GLU A 23 -18.39 7.78 -1.66
CA GLU A 23 -17.70 8.57 -2.68
C GLU A 23 -16.31 8.01 -2.95
N ASN A 24 -15.82 8.24 -4.16
CA ASN A 24 -14.41 8.02 -4.44
C ASN A 24 -13.57 9.07 -3.70
N MET A 25 -12.48 8.63 -3.06
CA MET A 25 -11.58 9.51 -2.30
C MET A 25 -10.98 10.62 -3.17
N SER A 26 -10.47 10.26 -4.33
CA SER A 26 -9.87 11.20 -5.28
C SER A 26 -10.89 12.15 -5.94
N TYR A 27 -12.19 11.87 -5.82
CA TYR A 27 -13.27 12.67 -6.37
C TYR A 27 -14.35 13.00 -5.33
N SER A 28 -13.93 13.27 -4.10
CA SER A 28 -14.84 13.60 -3.01
C SER A 28 -15.62 14.90 -3.25
N SER A 29 -16.88 14.91 -2.84
CA SER A 29 -17.73 16.10 -2.97
C SER A 29 -17.59 17.07 -1.82
N CYS A 30 -17.22 16.59 -0.62
CA CYS A 30 -17.05 17.44 0.56
C CYS A 30 -16.23 16.75 1.66
N LEU A 31 -15.74 17.53 2.62
CA LEU A 31 -15.07 17.10 3.85
C LEU A 31 -13.78 16.30 3.66
N TYR A 32 -13.23 16.27 2.47
CA TYR A 32 -12.02 15.51 2.17
C TYR A 32 -10.82 16.44 1.94
N TRP A 33 -9.71 16.13 2.60
CA TRP A 33 -8.41 16.71 2.31
C TRP A 33 -7.33 15.62 2.40
N GLY A 34 -6.80 15.25 1.25
CA GLY A 34 -5.45 14.71 1.06
C GLY A 34 -5.09 13.37 1.70
N GLU A 35 -5.85 12.88 2.66
CA GLU A 35 -5.50 11.67 3.37
C GLU A 35 -6.29 10.46 2.87
N TRP A 36 -5.64 9.33 2.79
CA TRP A 36 -6.15 8.04 2.32
C TRP A 36 -7.24 7.43 3.22
N SER A 37 -8.07 8.22 3.82
CA SER A 37 -9.12 7.79 4.74
C SER A 37 -10.40 7.44 4.00
N SER A 38 -10.56 6.18 3.57
CA SER A 38 -11.84 5.70 3.05
C SER A 38 -12.85 5.55 4.19
N CYS A 39 -14.01 6.18 4.03
CA CYS A 39 -15.08 6.14 5.01
C CYS A 39 -16.40 5.93 4.28
N ALA A 40 -16.88 4.69 4.16
CA ALA A 40 -18.12 4.35 3.49
C ALA A 40 -18.81 3.18 4.20
N ALA A 41 -20.03 3.40 4.68
CA ALA A 41 -20.84 2.40 5.37
C ALA A 41 -22.34 2.49 4.99
N TYR A 42 -22.64 3.05 3.83
CA TYR A 42 -24.01 3.23 3.35
C TYR A 42 -24.54 1.96 2.69
N LEU A 43 -25.71 1.48 3.15
CA LEU A 43 -26.42 0.42 2.43
C LEU A 43 -27.31 1.03 1.33
N PRO A 44 -27.18 0.59 0.07
CA PRO A 44 -27.98 1.10 -1.05
C PRO A 44 -29.47 1.10 -0.73
N MET A 45 -30.16 2.19 -1.08
CA MET A 45 -31.55 2.49 -0.82
C MET A 45 -31.88 2.73 0.67
N VAL A 46 -31.51 1.82 1.57
CA VAL A 46 -31.97 1.83 2.96
C VAL A 46 -31.07 2.63 3.91
N GLY A 47 -29.82 2.89 3.53
CA GLY A 47 -28.85 3.53 4.42
C GLY A 47 -28.76 2.79 5.76
N ILE A 48 -28.72 3.55 6.86
CA ILE A 48 -28.74 3.00 8.22
C ILE A 48 -30.17 2.82 8.78
N ALA A 49 -31.22 3.26 8.07
CA ALA A 49 -32.57 3.38 8.62
C ALA A 49 -33.13 2.08 9.17
N LEU A 50 -32.98 0.97 8.47
CA LEU A 50 -33.46 -0.33 8.91
C LEU A 50 -32.64 -0.91 10.07
N ALA A 51 -31.34 -0.66 10.09
CA ALA A 51 -30.49 -1.03 11.23
C ALA A 51 -30.86 -0.25 12.48
N LEU A 52 -31.18 1.04 12.38
CA LEU A 52 -31.75 1.84 13.47
C LEU A 52 -33.12 1.28 13.95
N ALA A 53 -34.01 0.91 13.02
CA ALA A 53 -35.27 0.28 13.35
C ALA A 53 -35.09 -1.02 14.14
N PHE A 54 -34.07 -1.82 13.77
CA PHE A 54 -33.70 -3.04 14.49
C PHE A 54 -33.23 -2.73 15.92
N ILE A 55 -32.27 -1.80 16.06
CA ILE A 55 -31.69 -1.40 17.36
C ILE A 55 -32.80 -0.87 18.30
N LEU A 56 -33.67 0.02 17.78
CA LEU A 56 -34.75 0.62 18.53
C LEU A 56 -35.82 -0.41 18.99
N THR A 57 -35.91 -1.53 18.29
CA THR A 57 -36.90 -2.57 18.62
C THR A 57 -36.32 -3.66 19.51
N LYS A 58 -35.06 -4.04 19.25
CA LYS A 58 -34.37 -5.13 19.95
C LYS A 58 -33.01 -4.69 20.50
N PRO A 59 -32.92 -3.73 21.42
CA PRO A 59 -31.65 -3.15 21.89
C PRO A 59 -30.75 -4.17 22.61
N ARG A 60 -31.33 -5.20 23.23
CA ARG A 60 -30.58 -6.24 23.96
C ARG A 60 -30.07 -7.38 23.05
N HIS A 61 -30.50 -7.41 21.79
CA HIS A 61 -30.02 -8.43 20.83
C HIS A 61 -28.54 -8.28 20.54
N TRP A 62 -27.84 -9.40 20.35
CA TRP A 62 -26.39 -9.39 20.12
C TRP A 62 -25.97 -8.49 18.94
N MET A 63 -26.72 -8.49 17.82
CA MET A 63 -26.42 -7.62 16.67
C MET A 63 -26.51 -6.13 17.02
N SER A 64 -27.50 -5.74 17.86
CA SER A 64 -27.59 -4.35 18.32
C SER A 64 -26.42 -3.96 19.20
N LYS A 65 -25.97 -4.87 20.08
CA LYS A 65 -24.79 -4.64 20.92
C LYS A 65 -23.52 -4.51 20.05
N MET A 66 -23.33 -5.39 19.06
CA MET A 66 -22.19 -5.32 18.14
C MET A 66 -22.20 -4.04 17.30
N LEU A 67 -23.36 -3.61 16.78
CA LEU A 67 -23.48 -2.33 16.07
C LEU A 67 -23.15 -1.14 16.96
N MET A 68 -23.53 -1.16 18.25
CA MET A 68 -23.14 -0.12 19.20
C MET A 68 -21.63 -0.13 19.49
N ILE A 69 -21.03 -1.33 19.63
CA ILE A 69 -19.58 -1.47 19.77
C ILE A 69 -18.88 -0.90 18.52
N CYS A 70 -19.31 -1.26 17.32
CA CYS A 70 -18.78 -0.69 16.09
C CYS A 70 -18.91 0.84 16.03
N ALA A 71 -20.03 1.40 16.51
CA ALA A 71 -20.21 2.85 16.59
C ALA A 71 -19.19 3.50 17.54
N ILE A 72 -18.94 2.90 18.71
CA ILE A 72 -17.91 3.38 19.66
C ILE A 72 -16.52 3.31 19.02
N PHE A 73 -16.18 2.19 18.39
CA PHE A 73 -14.89 2.02 17.67
C PHE A 73 -14.74 3.01 16.51
N SER A 74 -15.85 3.42 15.88
CA SER A 74 -15.82 4.42 14.81
C SER A 74 -15.50 5.83 15.30
N VAL A 75 -15.89 6.18 16.53
CA VAL A 75 -15.75 7.55 17.07
C VAL A 75 -14.55 7.74 18.00
N VAL A 76 -13.91 6.65 18.43
CA VAL A 76 -12.73 6.70 19.30
C VAL A 76 -11.50 6.22 18.50
N PRO A 77 -10.53 7.09 18.17
CA PRO A 77 -9.40 6.76 17.30
C PRO A 77 -8.64 5.51 17.72
N VAL A 78 -8.20 5.42 18.96
CA VAL A 78 -7.42 4.28 19.47
C VAL A 78 -8.18 2.95 19.36
N LEU A 79 -9.50 2.94 19.52
CA LEU A 79 -10.29 1.72 19.36
C LEU A 79 -10.41 1.32 17.89
N GLY A 80 -10.58 2.28 16.99
CA GLY A 80 -10.58 2.04 15.54
C GLY A 80 -9.23 1.55 15.02
N SER A 81 -8.12 2.04 15.59
CA SER A 81 -6.76 1.69 15.17
C SER A 81 -6.34 0.26 15.54
N VAL A 82 -7.06 -0.43 16.44
CA VAL A 82 -6.85 -1.86 16.72
C VAL A 82 -6.84 -2.71 15.45
N PHE A 83 -7.66 -2.37 14.47
CA PHE A 83 -7.72 -3.06 13.17
C PHE A 83 -6.49 -2.82 12.28
N TYR A 84 -5.59 -1.94 12.70
CA TYR A 84 -4.34 -1.56 12.04
C TYR A 84 -3.14 -1.67 12.98
N LEU A 85 -3.21 -2.54 13.97
CA LEU A 85 -2.14 -2.77 14.95
C LEU A 85 -1.71 -1.47 15.65
N PHE A 86 -2.68 -0.62 15.99
CA PHE A 86 -2.47 0.69 16.63
C PHE A 86 -1.66 1.70 15.81
N ASN A 87 -1.55 1.52 14.50
CA ASN A 87 -0.99 2.53 13.62
C ASN A 87 -1.81 3.83 13.72
N GLU A 88 -1.13 4.98 13.75
CA GLU A 88 -1.77 6.30 13.87
C GLU A 88 -2.66 6.66 12.69
N THR A 89 -2.47 6.04 11.56
CA THR A 89 -3.26 6.27 10.36
C THR A 89 -4.69 5.78 10.55
N VAL A 90 -5.63 6.71 10.48
CA VAL A 90 -7.04 6.43 10.76
C VAL A 90 -7.78 6.09 9.49
N TYR A 91 -7.59 4.88 9.00
CA TYR A 91 -8.41 4.31 7.93
C TYR A 91 -9.68 3.68 8.50
N GLN A 92 -10.81 3.85 7.80
CA GLN A 92 -12.06 3.20 8.18
C GLN A 92 -12.35 1.96 7.30
N ARG A 93 -11.32 1.30 6.80
CA ARG A 93 -11.45 0.11 5.93
C ARG A 93 -12.15 -1.06 6.60
N TRP A 94 -12.10 -1.16 7.93
CA TRP A 94 -12.79 -2.17 8.71
C TRP A 94 -14.33 -2.01 8.73
N TYR A 95 -14.87 -0.96 8.11
CA TYR A 95 -16.31 -0.70 8.03
C TYR A 95 -17.11 -1.77 7.28
N TYR A 96 -16.47 -2.72 6.62
CA TYR A 96 -17.14 -3.93 6.15
C TYR A 96 -17.82 -4.70 7.29
N MET A 97 -17.32 -4.63 8.53
CA MET A 97 -17.91 -5.30 9.69
C MET A 97 -19.26 -4.68 10.10
N PRO A 98 -19.37 -3.37 10.42
CA PRO A 98 -20.68 -2.75 10.69
C PRO A 98 -21.59 -2.83 9.47
N LEU A 99 -21.07 -2.75 8.24
CA LEU A 99 -21.87 -2.87 7.02
C LEU A 99 -22.55 -4.23 6.92
N LEU A 100 -21.83 -5.32 7.19
CA LEU A 100 -22.39 -6.67 7.23
C LEU A 100 -23.47 -6.81 8.32
N LEU A 101 -23.21 -6.30 9.52
CA LEU A 101 -24.18 -6.32 10.62
C LEU A 101 -25.43 -5.50 10.30
N MET A 102 -25.28 -4.34 9.67
CA MET A 102 -26.38 -3.51 9.20
C MET A 102 -27.21 -4.23 8.12
N ALA A 103 -26.54 -4.91 7.18
CA ALA A 103 -27.21 -5.68 6.14
C ALA A 103 -28.05 -6.83 6.76
N LEU A 104 -27.46 -7.59 7.69
CA LEU A 104 -28.16 -8.67 8.41
C LEU A 104 -29.37 -8.14 9.24
N ALA A 105 -29.18 -7.02 9.94
CA ALA A 105 -30.27 -6.38 10.69
C ALA A 105 -31.39 -5.90 9.75
N SER A 106 -31.00 -5.28 8.62
CA SER A 106 -31.95 -4.81 7.60
C SER A 106 -32.76 -5.94 6.98
N THR A 107 -32.10 -7.08 6.67
CA THR A 107 -32.77 -8.28 6.17
C THR A 107 -33.83 -8.78 7.15
N LYS A 108 -33.47 -8.89 8.44
CA LYS A 108 -34.45 -9.29 9.49
C LYS A 108 -35.63 -8.33 9.63
N VAL A 109 -35.39 -7.04 9.47
CA VAL A 109 -36.44 -6.02 9.47
C VAL A 109 -37.33 -6.16 8.24
N LEU A 110 -36.76 -6.36 7.06
CA LEU A 110 -37.51 -6.56 5.82
C LEU A 110 -38.35 -7.85 5.83
N GLU A 111 -37.82 -8.93 6.39
CA GLU A 111 -38.57 -10.17 6.54
C GLU A 111 -39.84 -10.01 7.42
N ASN A 112 -39.74 -9.22 8.49
CA ASN A 112 -40.77 -9.07 9.49
C ASN A 112 -41.10 -7.61 9.81
N ARG A 113 -41.26 -6.78 8.78
CA ARG A 113 -41.41 -5.32 8.89
C ARG A 113 -42.36 -4.80 9.95
N ARG A 114 -43.47 -5.54 10.20
CA ARG A 114 -44.51 -5.15 11.19
C ARG A 114 -44.07 -5.26 12.65
N LEU A 115 -43.00 -6.02 12.91
CA LEU A 115 -42.45 -6.20 14.26
C LEU A 115 -41.43 -5.12 14.65
N TYR A 116 -41.00 -4.31 13.68
CA TYR A 116 -39.93 -3.33 13.90
C TYR A 116 -40.43 -1.88 13.73
N LYS A 117 -39.79 -0.96 14.44
CA LYS A 117 -40.10 0.48 14.41
C LYS A 117 -39.54 1.16 13.15
N VAL A 118 -39.89 0.66 11.94
CA VAL A 118 -39.31 1.09 10.66
C VAL A 118 -39.53 2.58 10.42
N LYS A 119 -40.75 3.08 10.64
CA LYS A 119 -41.09 4.51 10.48
C LYS A 119 -40.15 5.41 11.29
N ARG A 120 -39.87 5.05 12.57
CA ARG A 120 -38.90 5.81 13.40
C ARG A 120 -37.45 5.75 12.89
N GLY A 121 -37.01 4.60 12.41
CA GLY A 121 -35.68 4.48 11.81
C GLY A 121 -35.51 5.37 10.60
N ILE A 122 -36.54 5.45 9.74
CA ILE A 122 -36.56 6.35 8.57
C ILE A 122 -36.58 7.82 9.00
N GLU A 123 -37.43 8.19 9.96
CA GLU A 123 -37.57 9.55 10.50
C GLU A 123 -36.21 10.05 11.06
N ILE A 124 -35.55 9.23 11.89
CA ILE A 124 -34.23 9.56 12.45
C ILE A 124 -33.19 9.74 11.32
N SER A 125 -33.20 8.85 10.34
CA SER A 125 -32.27 8.96 9.21
C SER A 125 -32.53 10.20 8.36
N ALA A 126 -33.79 10.55 8.11
CA ALA A 126 -34.14 11.75 7.36
C ALA A 126 -33.71 13.03 8.10
N VAL A 127 -33.96 13.09 9.40
CA VAL A 127 -33.52 14.22 10.24
C VAL A 127 -32.02 14.33 10.27
N ALA A 128 -31.30 13.22 10.41
CA ALA A 128 -29.84 13.19 10.38
C ALA A 128 -29.28 13.69 9.04
N ILE A 129 -29.85 13.26 7.90
CA ILE A 129 -29.44 13.74 6.57
C ILE A 129 -29.63 15.26 6.46
N VAL A 130 -30.78 15.80 6.91
CA VAL A 130 -31.02 17.23 6.87
C VAL A 130 -30.02 17.99 7.74
N ILE A 131 -29.83 17.55 9.00
CA ILE A 131 -28.90 18.18 9.94
C ILE A 131 -27.47 18.15 9.40
N LEU A 132 -26.98 17.00 8.93
CA LEU A 132 -25.63 16.88 8.38
C LEU A 132 -25.45 17.73 7.13
N THR A 133 -26.45 17.80 6.25
CA THR A 133 -26.42 18.67 5.07
C THR A 133 -26.33 20.13 5.47
N VAL A 134 -27.14 20.58 6.43
CA VAL A 134 -27.12 21.96 6.93
C VAL A 134 -25.78 22.28 7.58
N ILE A 135 -25.26 21.41 8.44
CA ILE A 135 -23.95 21.61 9.10
C ILE A 135 -22.84 21.75 8.04
N VAL A 136 -22.74 20.84 7.09
CA VAL A 136 -21.68 20.85 6.07
C VAL A 136 -21.75 22.11 5.20
N VAL A 137 -22.94 22.52 4.78
CA VAL A 137 -23.13 23.72 3.96
C VAL A 137 -22.90 25.01 4.76
N SER A 138 -23.34 25.06 6.03
CA SER A 138 -23.24 26.26 6.87
C SER A 138 -21.85 26.43 7.47
N ALA A 139 -21.17 25.35 7.82
CA ALA A 139 -19.85 25.40 8.44
C ALA A 139 -18.83 26.09 7.52
N GLY A 140 -18.87 25.84 6.21
CA GLY A 140 -18.02 26.52 5.24
C GLY A 140 -18.19 28.03 5.21
N LYS A 141 -19.42 28.51 5.44
CA LYS A 141 -19.70 29.94 5.54
C LYS A 141 -19.23 30.58 6.85
N ILE A 142 -19.20 29.80 7.94
CA ILE A 142 -18.83 30.29 9.28
C ILE A 142 -17.30 30.26 9.46
N THR A 143 -16.64 29.21 8.99
CA THR A 143 -15.20 28.99 9.17
C THR A 143 -14.34 29.66 8.09
N GLY A 144 -14.97 30.17 7.02
CA GLY A 144 -14.26 30.66 5.83
C GLY A 144 -13.60 29.57 4.99
N THR A 145 -13.72 28.31 5.38
CA THR A 145 -13.14 27.17 4.69
C THR A 145 -14.22 26.46 3.87
N GLU A 146 -14.02 26.32 2.56
CA GLU A 146 -15.03 25.67 1.71
C GLU A 146 -15.02 24.14 1.99
N LEU A 147 -16.08 23.63 2.64
CA LEU A 147 -16.23 22.22 2.94
C LEU A 147 -16.92 21.41 1.83
N VAL A 148 -17.49 22.08 0.82
CA VAL A 148 -18.18 21.46 -0.32
C VAL A 148 -17.42 21.79 -1.59
N PHE A 149 -16.60 20.89 -2.09
CA PHE A 149 -15.73 21.11 -3.25
C PHE A 149 -16.46 20.93 -4.58
N ARG A 150 -17.27 19.85 -4.68
CA ARG A 150 -18.01 19.53 -5.91
C ARG A 150 -19.51 19.60 -5.63
N LYS A 151 -20.07 20.81 -5.70
CA LYS A 151 -21.49 21.11 -5.36
C LYS A 151 -22.47 20.18 -6.08
N TYR A 152 -22.22 19.90 -7.37
CA TYR A 152 -23.08 19.01 -8.14
C TYR A 152 -23.11 17.58 -7.56
N VAL A 153 -21.96 17.00 -7.29
CA VAL A 153 -21.85 15.63 -6.73
C VAL A 153 -22.47 15.58 -5.33
N PHE A 154 -22.20 16.59 -4.48
CA PHE A 154 -22.74 16.69 -3.13
C PHE A 154 -24.29 16.65 -3.14
N TRP A 155 -24.93 17.48 -3.95
CA TRP A 155 -26.38 17.51 -4.01
C TRP A 155 -26.98 16.28 -4.67
N MET A 156 -26.32 15.70 -5.65
CA MET A 156 -26.71 14.44 -6.28
C MET A 156 -26.73 13.29 -5.25
N LEU A 157 -25.67 13.14 -4.45
CA LEU A 157 -25.60 12.10 -3.41
C LEU A 157 -26.62 12.34 -2.29
N THR A 158 -26.84 13.60 -1.92
CA THR A 158 -27.88 13.99 -0.96
C THR A 158 -29.27 13.61 -1.48
N PHE A 159 -29.54 13.88 -2.75
CA PHE A 159 -30.79 13.49 -3.41
C PHE A 159 -30.97 11.96 -3.44
N ILE A 160 -29.91 11.20 -3.79
CA ILE A 160 -29.96 9.73 -3.82
C ILE A 160 -30.25 9.19 -2.43
N ALA A 161 -29.64 9.72 -1.36
CA ALA A 161 -29.91 9.31 0.01
C ALA A 161 -31.36 9.58 0.40
N ALA A 162 -31.88 10.77 0.10
CA ALA A 162 -33.28 11.12 0.38
C ALA A 162 -34.26 10.27 -0.43
N ALA A 163 -34.03 10.08 -1.72
CA ALA A 163 -34.85 9.24 -2.60
C ALA A 163 -34.87 7.79 -2.13
N GLY A 164 -33.73 7.25 -1.67
CA GLY A 164 -33.65 5.92 -1.07
C GLY A 164 -34.54 5.77 0.15
N LEU A 165 -34.53 6.75 1.07
CA LEU A 165 -35.41 6.73 2.27
C LEU A 165 -36.90 6.83 1.91
N VAL A 166 -37.24 7.70 0.95
CA VAL A 166 -38.61 7.84 0.46
C VAL A 166 -39.08 6.52 -0.16
N LEU A 167 -38.29 5.91 -1.01
CA LEU A 167 -38.60 4.63 -1.62
C LEU A 167 -38.74 3.51 -0.57
N THR A 168 -37.84 3.48 0.40
CA THR A 168 -37.93 2.54 1.54
C THR A 168 -39.23 2.72 2.30
N TYR A 169 -39.61 3.97 2.58
CA TYR A 169 -40.91 4.26 3.25
C TYR A 169 -42.08 3.78 2.41
N LEU A 170 -42.12 4.09 1.12
CA LEU A 170 -43.20 3.67 0.23
C LEU A 170 -43.32 2.14 0.13
N ILE A 171 -42.20 1.45 0.02
CA ILE A 171 -42.22 -0.02 -0.09
C ILE A 171 -42.65 -0.65 1.25
N VAL A 172 -42.06 -0.20 2.35
CA VAL A 172 -42.28 -0.87 3.66
C VAL A 172 -43.63 -0.50 4.28
N GLU A 173 -44.06 0.75 4.18
CA GLU A 173 -45.26 1.24 4.88
C GLU A 173 -46.53 1.26 4.00
N LYS A 174 -46.40 1.46 2.68
CA LYS A 174 -47.55 1.65 1.80
C LYS A 174 -47.98 0.38 1.07
N ILE A 175 -47.04 -0.51 0.73
CA ILE A 175 -47.39 -1.76 0.02
C ILE A 175 -47.91 -2.77 1.06
N LYS A 176 -49.21 -3.07 1.03
CA LYS A 176 -49.88 -3.99 1.98
C LYS A 176 -49.74 -5.46 1.58
N ASP A 177 -49.80 -5.75 0.29
CA ASP A 177 -49.66 -7.12 -0.23
C ASP A 177 -48.22 -7.62 -0.07
N ASN A 178 -48.09 -8.82 0.52
CA ASN A 178 -46.75 -9.36 0.82
C ASN A 178 -45.95 -9.79 -0.41
N THR A 179 -46.63 -10.21 -1.47
CA THR A 179 -45.94 -10.64 -2.71
C THR A 179 -45.37 -9.45 -3.44
N TRP A 180 -46.20 -8.41 -3.61
CA TRP A 180 -45.75 -7.15 -4.22
C TRP A 180 -44.70 -6.43 -3.36
N TYR A 181 -44.86 -6.48 -2.05
CA TYR A 181 -43.85 -5.94 -1.13
C TYR A 181 -42.49 -6.58 -1.33
N ARG A 182 -42.41 -7.93 -1.31
CA ARG A 182 -41.15 -8.63 -1.51
C ARG A 182 -40.52 -8.30 -2.86
N ARG A 183 -41.32 -8.34 -3.93
CA ARG A 183 -40.84 -7.99 -5.30
C ARG A 183 -40.31 -6.54 -5.32
N ALA A 184 -41.06 -5.58 -4.80
CA ALA A 184 -40.65 -4.19 -4.77
C ALA A 184 -39.40 -3.96 -3.94
N ALA A 185 -39.23 -4.64 -2.79
CA ALA A 185 -38.04 -4.55 -1.97
C ALA A 185 -36.79 -5.10 -2.71
N TYR A 186 -36.90 -6.30 -3.28
CA TYR A 186 -35.77 -6.88 -4.04
C TYR A 186 -35.40 -6.06 -5.26
N VAL A 187 -36.36 -5.67 -6.08
CA VAL A 187 -36.13 -4.87 -7.26
C VAL A 187 -35.59 -3.48 -6.90
N GLY A 188 -36.17 -2.83 -5.88
CA GLY A 188 -35.72 -1.53 -5.41
C GLY A 188 -34.28 -1.55 -4.95
N ILE A 189 -33.91 -2.51 -4.07
CA ILE A 189 -32.53 -2.66 -3.60
C ILE A 189 -31.58 -2.95 -4.76
N ALA A 190 -31.95 -3.87 -5.66
CA ALA A 190 -31.11 -4.23 -6.80
C ALA A 190 -30.86 -3.03 -7.72
N LEU A 191 -31.89 -2.25 -8.04
CA LEU A 191 -31.76 -1.04 -8.87
C LEU A 191 -30.89 0.03 -8.20
N PHE A 192 -31.04 0.21 -6.89
CA PHE A 192 -30.16 1.13 -6.14
C PHE A 192 -28.73 0.64 -6.10
N CYS A 193 -28.49 -0.65 -5.91
CA CYS A 193 -27.15 -1.24 -5.97
C CYS A 193 -26.49 -0.99 -7.32
N VAL A 194 -27.19 -1.33 -8.41
CA VAL A 194 -26.69 -1.12 -9.78
C VAL A 194 -26.46 0.37 -10.03
N GLY A 195 -27.42 1.23 -9.69
CA GLY A 195 -27.34 2.68 -9.90
C GLY A 195 -26.19 3.34 -9.12
N THR A 196 -26.02 3.00 -7.83
CA THR A 196 -24.93 3.55 -7.02
C THR A 196 -23.57 3.01 -7.44
N THR A 197 -23.49 1.74 -7.87
CA THR A 197 -22.24 1.17 -8.42
C THR A 197 -21.88 1.85 -9.73
N ALA A 198 -22.82 1.99 -10.66
CA ALA A 198 -22.58 2.67 -11.93
C ALA A 198 -22.14 4.13 -11.72
N LEU A 199 -22.79 4.84 -10.78
CA LEU A 199 -22.38 6.20 -10.42
C LEU A 199 -20.95 6.24 -9.89
N ASN A 200 -20.59 5.35 -8.96
CA ASN A 200 -19.24 5.29 -8.42
C ASN A 200 -18.20 4.96 -9.50
N CYS A 201 -18.50 4.06 -10.44
CA CYS A 201 -17.64 3.81 -11.59
C CYS A 201 -17.43 5.04 -12.48
N ILE A 202 -18.49 5.82 -12.72
CA ILE A 202 -18.41 7.08 -13.49
C ILE A 202 -17.56 8.12 -12.75
N LEU A 203 -17.78 8.28 -11.44
CA LEU A 203 -17.03 9.22 -10.62
C LEU A 203 -15.56 8.80 -10.51
N TYR A 204 -15.30 7.50 -10.36
CA TYR A 204 -13.94 6.95 -10.35
C TYR A 204 -13.20 7.22 -11.65
N ARG A 205 -13.84 6.99 -12.80
CA ARG A 205 -13.26 7.30 -14.11
C ARG A 205 -12.91 8.78 -14.27
N LYS A 206 -13.67 9.68 -13.67
CA LYS A 206 -13.37 11.13 -13.67
C LYS A 206 -12.24 11.49 -12.73
N ALA A 207 -12.00 10.69 -11.70
CA ALA A 207 -10.95 10.92 -10.72
C ALA A 207 -9.59 10.37 -11.16
N SER A 208 -9.58 9.23 -11.83
CA SER A 208 -8.37 8.64 -12.40
C SER A 208 -7.97 9.42 -13.63
N GLY A 209 -6.82 10.07 -13.63
CA GLY A 209 -6.31 10.85 -14.77
C GLY A 209 -6.11 10.01 -16.04
N MET A 210 -6.10 8.68 -15.92
CA MET A 210 -5.87 7.71 -17.00
C MET A 210 -7.07 6.75 -17.12
N SER A 211 -7.52 6.50 -18.33
CA SER A 211 -8.55 5.46 -18.58
C SER A 211 -7.95 4.06 -18.50
N SER A 212 -8.78 3.04 -18.25
CA SER A 212 -8.34 1.64 -18.27
C SER A 212 -7.73 1.23 -19.61
N GLN A 213 -8.21 1.81 -20.72
CA GLN A 213 -7.63 1.57 -22.05
C GLN A 213 -6.24 2.17 -22.19
N GLN A 214 -6.02 3.39 -21.68
CA GLN A 214 -4.69 4.01 -21.67
C GLN A 214 -3.72 3.22 -20.81
N TYR A 215 -4.16 2.81 -19.60
CA TYR A 215 -3.32 1.99 -18.73
C TYR A 215 -2.97 0.64 -19.36
N TYR A 216 -3.94 -0.01 -20.02
CA TYR A 216 -3.70 -1.25 -20.73
C TYR A 216 -2.75 -1.07 -21.93
N ALA A 217 -2.86 0.04 -22.66
CA ALA A 217 -1.93 0.38 -23.74
C ALA A 217 -0.50 0.57 -23.20
N GLU A 218 -0.32 1.22 -22.04
CA GLU A 218 1.00 1.33 -21.39
C GLU A 218 1.60 -0.04 -21.05
N ILE A 219 0.79 -0.94 -20.46
CA ILE A 219 1.23 -2.31 -20.18
C ILE A 219 1.67 -3.02 -21.47
N LYS A 220 0.86 -2.94 -22.50
CA LYS A 220 1.13 -3.57 -23.81
C LYS A 220 2.40 -3.06 -24.47
N ARG A 221 2.73 -1.78 -24.30
CA ARG A 221 3.97 -1.22 -24.80
C ARG A 221 5.21 -1.86 -24.17
N VAL A 222 5.19 -2.13 -22.87
CA VAL A 222 6.34 -2.69 -22.14
C VAL A 222 6.29 -4.22 -22.03
N GLU A 223 5.19 -4.88 -22.39
CA GLU A 223 5.05 -6.34 -22.31
C GLU A 223 6.08 -7.08 -23.17
N ASN A 224 6.51 -6.47 -24.26
CA ASN A 224 7.48 -7.02 -25.20
C ASN A 224 8.93 -6.55 -24.93
N VAL A 225 9.17 -5.89 -23.80
CA VAL A 225 10.54 -5.58 -23.40
C VAL A 225 11.16 -6.89 -22.94
N ASP A 226 12.07 -7.42 -23.76
CA ASP A 226 12.87 -8.58 -23.41
C ASP A 226 13.76 -8.25 -22.21
N SER A 227 14.10 -9.27 -21.44
CA SER A 227 15.01 -9.16 -20.31
C SER A 227 16.35 -8.56 -20.78
N LEU A 228 16.57 -7.31 -20.43
CA LEU A 228 17.88 -6.72 -20.39
C LEU A 228 18.68 -7.42 -19.27
N ASP A 229 19.89 -6.99 -18.97
CA ASP A 229 20.68 -7.61 -17.91
C ASP A 229 19.92 -7.58 -16.56
N GLU A 230 19.53 -8.76 -16.05
CA GLU A 230 18.72 -8.93 -14.82
C GLU A 230 19.43 -8.48 -13.53
N GLN A 231 20.73 -8.19 -13.59
CA GLN A 231 21.50 -7.61 -12.49
C GLN A 231 21.17 -6.13 -12.25
N TYR A 232 20.43 -5.50 -13.17
CA TYR A 232 20.08 -4.09 -13.10
C TYR A 232 18.57 -3.90 -13.08
N ARG A 233 18.15 -2.71 -12.70
CA ARG A 233 16.75 -2.31 -12.58
C ARG A 233 16.42 -1.18 -13.53
N PHE A 234 15.12 -1.00 -13.72
CA PHE A 234 14.58 0.18 -14.38
C PHE A 234 14.47 1.33 -13.38
N ASP A 235 15.04 2.48 -13.75
CA ASP A 235 14.83 3.74 -13.05
C ASP A 235 13.41 4.23 -13.36
N ASN A 236 12.71 4.59 -12.33
CA ASN A 236 11.49 5.37 -12.29
C ASN A 236 10.45 5.13 -13.38
N ASP A 237 9.36 4.53 -13.00
CA ASP A 237 8.17 4.33 -13.82
C ASP A 237 7.00 5.09 -13.18
N GLU A 238 6.69 6.28 -13.69
CA GLU A 238 5.60 7.15 -13.19
C GLU A 238 4.25 6.44 -13.07
N ASN A 239 4.02 5.43 -13.90
CA ASN A 239 2.77 4.68 -13.96
C ASN A 239 2.86 3.31 -13.26
N LEU A 240 4.00 2.96 -12.67
CA LEU A 240 4.28 1.66 -12.05
C LEU A 240 4.01 0.46 -12.98
N VAL A 241 4.21 0.64 -14.28
CA VAL A 241 3.95 -0.40 -15.28
C VAL A 241 4.90 -1.57 -15.10
N THR A 242 6.13 -1.32 -14.64
CA THR A 242 7.13 -2.33 -14.28
C THR A 242 6.63 -3.31 -13.22
N MET A 243 5.67 -2.92 -12.37
CA MET A 243 5.02 -3.83 -11.41
C MET A 243 4.05 -4.83 -12.05
N THR A 244 3.64 -4.61 -13.28
CA THR A 244 2.64 -5.44 -13.99
C THR A 244 3.26 -6.36 -15.03
N VAL A 245 4.55 -6.18 -15.30
CA VAL A 245 5.35 -6.98 -16.25
C VAL A 245 6.58 -7.53 -15.51
N PRO A 246 7.25 -8.57 -16.02
CA PRO A 246 8.38 -9.21 -15.33
C PRO A 246 9.68 -8.37 -15.40
N LEU A 247 9.57 -7.06 -15.21
CA LEU A 247 10.70 -6.14 -15.14
C LEU A 247 11.01 -5.75 -13.69
N ALA A 248 12.28 -5.64 -13.36
CA ALA A 248 12.70 -5.16 -12.06
C ALA A 248 12.78 -3.63 -12.07
N GLY A 249 11.99 -2.93 -11.26
CA GLY A 249 12.05 -1.48 -11.07
C GLY A 249 12.64 -1.11 -9.70
N ILE A 250 13.22 0.10 -9.57
CA ILE A 250 13.58 0.66 -8.27
C ILE A 250 12.38 1.28 -7.57
N GLY A 251 11.40 1.76 -8.31
CA GLY A 251 10.12 2.24 -7.80
C GLY A 251 9.09 1.11 -7.69
N GLY A 252 8.20 1.21 -6.73
CA GLY A 252 7.12 0.24 -6.56
C GLY A 252 6.10 0.67 -5.53
N TRP A 253 4.90 0.09 -5.59
CA TRP A 253 3.87 0.35 -4.60
C TRP A 253 3.47 -0.93 -3.89
N CYS A 254 3.78 -1.02 -2.59
CA CYS A 254 3.40 -2.14 -1.75
C CYS A 254 2.85 -1.63 -0.41
N SER A 255 1.71 -2.17 0.02
CA SER A 255 1.12 -1.80 1.32
C SER A 255 1.86 -2.39 2.50
N THR A 256 2.51 -3.54 2.31
CA THR A 256 3.37 -4.20 3.30
C THR A 256 4.81 -4.02 2.86
N VAL A 257 5.52 -3.10 3.50
CA VAL A 257 6.91 -2.79 3.21
C VAL A 257 7.79 -3.46 4.27
N GLY A 258 8.84 -4.15 3.84
CA GLY A 258 9.82 -4.76 4.74
C GLY A 258 10.59 -3.72 5.55
N ARG A 259 11.06 -4.12 6.75
CA ARG A 259 11.81 -3.27 7.67
C ARG A 259 13.04 -2.65 6.99
N GLY A 260 13.79 -3.43 6.22
CA GLY A 260 15.01 -2.98 5.57
C GLY A 260 14.82 -1.80 4.62
N ILE A 261 13.66 -1.70 3.94
CA ILE A 261 13.38 -0.53 3.08
C ILE A 261 13.23 0.75 3.92
N PHE A 262 12.59 0.68 5.10
CA PHE A 262 12.47 1.84 5.98
C PHE A 262 13.82 2.28 6.53
N GLU A 263 14.64 1.33 6.98
CA GLU A 263 15.99 1.60 7.50
C GLU A 263 16.88 2.22 6.43
N PHE A 264 16.77 1.74 5.18
CA PHE A 264 17.46 2.34 4.06
C PHE A 264 17.06 3.79 3.81
N TYR A 265 15.74 4.08 3.75
CA TYR A 265 15.28 5.46 3.58
C TYR A 265 15.72 6.37 4.73
N GLU A 266 15.57 5.92 5.97
CA GLU A 266 15.96 6.68 7.15
C GLU A 266 17.46 6.95 7.16
N SER A 267 18.28 5.97 6.77
CA SER A 267 19.73 6.13 6.66
C SER A 267 20.14 7.21 5.66
N LEU A 268 19.39 7.36 4.58
CA LEU A 268 19.60 8.42 3.58
C LEU A 268 18.99 9.77 3.98
N GLY A 269 18.33 9.86 5.15
CA GLY A 269 17.62 11.07 5.57
C GLY A 269 16.33 11.33 4.83
N LEU A 270 15.74 10.32 4.18
CA LEU A 270 14.52 10.42 3.42
C LEU A 270 13.30 10.09 4.27
N GLU A 271 12.20 10.83 4.04
CA GLU A 271 10.90 10.39 4.51
C GLU A 271 10.41 9.18 3.69
N ARG A 272 9.54 8.38 4.30
CA ARG A 272 8.93 7.23 3.64
C ARG A 272 8.26 7.63 2.33
N THR A 273 8.77 7.14 1.21
CA THR A 273 8.07 7.11 -0.07
C THR A 273 7.76 5.67 -0.47
N ILE A 274 6.65 5.42 -1.14
CA ILE A 274 6.20 4.09 -1.56
C ILE A 274 6.06 3.99 -3.07
N ILE A 275 6.39 5.02 -3.80
CA ILE A 275 6.18 5.07 -5.26
C ILE A 275 7.53 5.23 -5.97
N ASN A 276 8.19 6.34 -5.77
CA ASN A 276 9.44 6.68 -6.43
C ASN A 276 10.49 7.05 -5.38
N ILE A 277 11.71 6.61 -5.59
CA ILE A 277 12.85 7.00 -4.77
C ILE A 277 13.48 8.23 -5.43
N GLU A 278 13.06 9.42 -4.98
CA GLU A 278 13.82 10.64 -5.23
C GLU A 278 14.77 10.80 -4.03
N GLY A 279 15.94 10.20 -4.12
CA GLY A 279 16.98 10.26 -3.10
C GLY A 279 18.10 11.23 -3.44
N PRO A 280 19.07 11.39 -2.52
CA PRO A 280 20.31 12.11 -2.79
C PRO A 280 21.06 11.54 -3.98
N ASP A 281 22.02 12.30 -4.51
CA ASP A 281 22.87 11.87 -5.61
C ASP A 281 23.54 10.52 -5.32
N GLY A 282 23.55 9.63 -6.29
CA GLY A 282 24.06 8.26 -6.16
C GLY A 282 23.01 7.22 -5.78
N THR A 283 21.78 7.61 -5.33
CA THR A 283 20.75 6.65 -4.91
C THR A 283 20.29 5.72 -6.03
N VAL A 284 20.07 6.25 -7.22
CA VAL A 284 19.65 5.48 -8.41
C VAL A 284 20.75 4.51 -8.82
N GLU A 285 21.99 4.98 -8.83
CA GLU A 285 23.16 4.20 -9.19
C GLU A 285 23.44 3.08 -8.19
N LEU A 286 23.31 3.36 -6.89
CA LEU A 286 23.46 2.37 -5.81
C LEU A 286 22.39 1.27 -5.89
N LEU A 287 21.15 1.63 -6.25
CA LEU A 287 20.04 0.70 -6.39
C LEU A 287 20.00 -0.05 -7.72
N GLY A 288 20.93 0.21 -8.61
CA GLY A 288 21.02 -0.49 -9.89
C GLY A 288 20.03 0.00 -10.95
N GLY A 289 19.58 1.26 -10.88
CA GLY A 289 18.65 1.88 -11.82
C GLY A 289 19.34 2.22 -13.15
N LYS A 290 19.67 1.19 -13.94
CA LYS A 290 20.41 1.34 -15.18
C LYS A 290 19.56 1.77 -16.37
N TYR A 291 18.34 1.24 -16.47
CA TYR A 291 17.49 1.41 -17.64
C TYR A 291 16.36 2.39 -17.39
N LYS A 292 16.06 3.23 -18.37
CA LYS A 292 14.94 4.18 -18.32
C LYS A 292 14.10 4.12 -19.59
N ILE A 293 12.80 4.06 -19.42
CA ILE A 293 11.81 3.94 -20.51
C ILE A 293 11.30 5.33 -20.89
N TYR A 294 11.34 5.64 -22.19
CA TYR A 294 10.77 6.87 -22.76
C TYR A 294 9.80 6.55 -23.90
N LYS A 295 8.76 7.36 -24.03
CA LYS A 295 7.79 7.29 -25.12
C LYS A 295 8.27 8.02 -26.39
N GLU A 296 9.27 8.86 -26.24
CA GLU A 296 9.84 9.63 -27.32
C GLU A 296 11.36 9.50 -27.29
N LYS A 297 11.96 9.58 -28.47
CA LYS A 297 13.42 9.55 -28.58
C LYS A 297 14.03 10.77 -27.89
N GLN A 298 14.99 10.52 -27.01
CA GLN A 298 15.69 11.57 -26.28
C GLN A 298 16.89 12.08 -27.08
N GLU A 299 17.20 13.37 -26.94
CA GLU A 299 18.45 13.95 -27.46
C GLU A 299 19.57 13.67 -26.45
N GLY A 300 20.44 12.75 -26.78
CA GLY A 300 21.56 12.31 -25.93
C GLY A 300 21.26 11.05 -25.13
N GLY A 301 22.28 10.53 -24.45
CA GLY A 301 22.22 9.25 -23.72
C GLY A 301 22.47 8.04 -24.62
N THR A 302 22.78 6.90 -24.01
CA THR A 302 23.05 5.65 -24.72
C THR A 302 21.73 4.89 -24.93
N LEU A 303 21.32 4.70 -26.18
CA LEU A 303 20.12 3.95 -26.52
C LEU A 303 20.42 2.45 -26.44
N ALA A 304 19.81 1.77 -25.46
CA ALA A 304 19.96 0.33 -25.27
C ALA A 304 19.04 -0.48 -26.20
N SER A 305 17.80 -0.06 -26.37
CA SER A 305 16.82 -0.80 -27.18
C SER A 305 15.68 0.08 -27.67
N VAL A 306 15.03 -0.33 -28.76
CA VAL A 306 13.76 0.22 -29.24
C VAL A 306 12.76 -0.94 -29.37
N VAL A 307 11.64 -0.84 -28.69
CA VAL A 307 10.58 -1.85 -28.71
C VAL A 307 9.38 -1.28 -29.43
N GLY A 308 9.05 -1.86 -30.58
CA GLY A 308 7.85 -1.49 -31.35
C GLY A 308 6.58 -2.07 -30.74
N SER A 309 5.51 -1.28 -30.69
CA SER A 309 4.18 -1.74 -30.34
C SER A 309 3.12 -1.06 -31.20
N ASP A 310 1.91 -1.66 -31.24
CA ASP A 310 0.77 -1.10 -32.00
C ASP A 310 0.35 0.29 -31.48
N ASP A 311 0.70 0.61 -30.22
CA ASP A 311 0.39 1.88 -29.56
C ASP A 311 1.56 2.90 -29.59
N GLY A 312 2.60 2.61 -30.38
CA GLY A 312 3.77 3.44 -30.57
C GLY A 312 5.04 2.85 -29.96
N ASP A 313 6.19 3.21 -30.51
CA ASP A 313 7.49 2.73 -30.04
C ASP A 313 7.83 3.26 -28.66
N ILE A 314 8.59 2.47 -27.91
CA ILE A 314 9.29 2.92 -26.70
C ILE A 314 10.80 2.83 -26.90
N TYR A 315 11.48 3.72 -26.24
CA TYR A 315 12.94 3.88 -26.30
C TYR A 315 13.51 3.60 -24.92
N ILE A 316 14.39 2.63 -24.83
CA ILE A 316 15.06 2.27 -23.57
C ILE A 316 16.48 2.82 -23.62
N TYR A 317 16.80 3.72 -22.71
CA TYR A 317 18.11 4.28 -22.54
C TYR A 317 18.80 3.64 -21.34
N GLU A 318 20.14 3.53 -21.40
CA GLU A 318 20.93 3.01 -20.29
C GLU A 318 21.94 4.03 -19.78
N ASN A 319 22.20 3.95 -18.46
CA ASN A 319 23.31 4.60 -17.79
C ASN A 319 24.41 3.54 -17.54
N GLU A 320 25.61 3.74 -18.09
CA GLU A 320 26.74 2.82 -17.93
C GLU A 320 27.40 2.93 -16.55
N ASN A 321 27.21 4.06 -15.86
CA ASN A 321 27.76 4.33 -14.54
C ASN A 321 26.75 4.00 -13.44
N VAL A 322 26.38 2.72 -13.32
CA VAL A 322 25.42 2.20 -12.34
C VAL A 322 25.93 0.88 -11.78
N LEU A 323 25.80 0.69 -10.49
CA LEU A 323 26.17 -0.56 -9.81
C LEU A 323 25.14 -1.66 -10.08
N PRO A 324 25.57 -2.92 -10.25
CA PRO A 324 24.65 -4.06 -10.28
C PRO A 324 24.05 -4.31 -8.89
N ILE A 325 23.05 -5.21 -8.82
CA ILE A 325 22.45 -5.62 -7.55
C ILE A 325 23.49 -6.07 -6.53
N GLY A 326 24.58 -6.73 -6.97
CA GLY A 326 25.67 -7.19 -6.11
C GLY A 326 27.02 -6.67 -6.59
N PHE A 327 27.81 -6.09 -5.70
CA PHE A 327 29.17 -5.62 -5.93
C PHE A 327 30.04 -5.76 -4.68
N THR A 328 31.36 -5.69 -4.82
CA THR A 328 32.30 -5.85 -3.70
C THR A 328 32.59 -4.55 -2.99
N GLN A 329 32.92 -4.63 -1.70
CA GLN A 329 33.41 -3.52 -0.88
C GLN A 329 34.78 -3.86 -0.28
N ASP A 330 35.71 -2.88 -0.34
CA ASP A 330 37.08 -2.98 0.13
C ASP A 330 37.34 -2.25 1.45
N ILE A 331 36.49 -1.29 1.76
CA ILE A 331 36.61 -0.39 2.90
C ILE A 331 35.26 -0.28 3.62
N TYR A 332 35.32 0.06 4.91
CA TYR A 332 34.11 0.31 5.70
C TYR A 332 34.14 1.72 6.33
N ILE A 333 32.98 2.23 6.67
CA ILE A 333 32.75 3.43 7.48
C ILE A 333 31.83 3.08 8.64
N LEU A 334 32.12 3.60 9.83
CA LEU A 334 31.26 3.41 11.00
C LEU A 334 29.94 4.17 10.82
N LYS A 335 28.88 3.61 11.37
CA LYS A 335 27.52 4.19 11.28
C LYS A 335 27.47 5.57 11.93
N SER A 336 28.19 5.80 13.03
CA SER A 336 28.32 7.12 13.67
C SER A 336 28.85 8.17 12.70
N ASP A 337 29.98 7.87 12.01
CA ASP A 337 30.63 8.80 11.08
C ASP A 337 29.77 9.02 9.82
N PHE A 338 29.14 7.94 9.32
CA PHE A 338 28.17 8.02 8.24
C PHE A 338 26.98 8.95 8.54
N LEU A 339 26.45 8.90 9.77
CA LEU A 339 25.32 9.74 10.15
C LEU A 339 25.69 11.21 10.36
N GLU A 340 26.99 11.52 10.62
CA GLU A 340 27.52 12.88 10.65
C GLU A 340 27.63 13.53 9.26
N LEU A 341 27.63 12.71 8.19
CA LEU A 341 27.61 13.22 6.82
C LEU A 341 26.32 13.96 6.50
N ASP A 342 26.44 14.97 5.64
CA ASP A 342 25.26 15.59 5.04
C ASP A 342 24.40 14.50 4.36
N PRO A 343 23.08 14.48 4.58
CA PRO A 343 22.18 13.51 3.93
C PRO A 343 22.36 13.42 2.42
N GLU A 344 22.73 14.52 1.74
CA GLU A 344 23.01 14.54 0.30
C GLU A 344 24.24 13.70 -0.13
N LEU A 345 25.14 13.38 0.81
CA LEU A 345 26.35 12.58 0.55
C LEU A 345 26.20 11.11 0.95
N ARG A 346 25.14 10.73 1.64
CA ARG A 346 25.02 9.40 2.23
C ARG A 346 24.90 8.27 1.23
N ALA A 347 24.21 8.48 0.11
CA ALA A 347 24.17 7.48 -0.96
C ALA A 347 25.55 7.29 -1.60
N LEU A 348 26.32 8.38 -1.77
CA LEU A 348 27.69 8.34 -2.26
C LEU A 348 28.62 7.61 -1.28
N ALA A 349 28.42 7.81 0.02
CA ALA A 349 29.16 7.08 1.04
C ALA A 349 28.91 5.58 0.96
N MET A 350 27.67 5.15 0.73
CA MET A 350 27.31 3.72 0.55
C MET A 350 27.85 3.15 -0.76
N ILE A 351 28.03 3.95 -1.79
CA ILE A 351 28.75 3.53 -3.00
C ILE A 351 30.24 3.30 -2.65
N LYS A 352 30.86 4.20 -1.91
CA LYS A 352 32.30 4.19 -1.62
C LYS A 352 32.69 3.13 -0.60
N ALA A 353 31.93 2.95 0.48
CA ALA A 353 32.27 2.13 1.63
C ALA A 353 31.08 1.33 2.18
N LEU A 354 31.38 0.21 2.83
CA LEU A 354 30.40 -0.57 3.58
C LEU A 354 30.11 0.14 4.91
N VAL A 355 28.86 0.57 5.13
CA VAL A 355 28.46 1.23 6.37
C VAL A 355 28.16 0.15 7.43
N ILE A 356 28.88 0.12 8.53
CA ILE A 356 28.74 -0.91 9.56
C ILE A 356 28.37 -0.29 10.92
N GLU A 357 27.61 -1.05 11.72
CA GLU A 357 27.40 -0.71 13.13
C GLU A 357 28.69 -0.91 13.93
N GLU A 358 28.88 -0.20 15.02
CA GLU A 358 30.09 -0.20 15.84
C GLU A 358 30.41 -1.58 16.44
N ASP A 359 29.39 -2.39 16.72
CA ASP A 359 29.55 -3.75 17.25
C ASP A 359 30.09 -4.74 16.19
N MET A 360 29.89 -4.46 14.90
CA MET A 360 30.43 -5.26 13.80
C MET A 360 31.89 -4.96 13.48
N GLU A 361 32.44 -3.85 13.94
CA GLU A 361 33.82 -3.40 13.62
C GLU A 361 34.86 -4.48 13.89
N SER A 362 34.78 -5.15 15.03
CA SER A 362 35.72 -6.19 15.44
C SER A 362 35.79 -7.40 14.49
N VAL A 363 34.75 -7.61 13.70
CA VAL A 363 34.63 -8.70 12.70
C VAL A 363 35.04 -8.18 11.33
N VAL A 364 34.46 -7.07 10.89
CA VAL A 364 34.64 -6.52 9.56
C VAL A 364 36.06 -5.98 9.36
N SER A 365 36.67 -5.36 10.38
CA SER A 365 38.06 -4.84 10.32
C SER A 365 39.14 -5.91 10.09
N ARG A 366 38.81 -7.19 10.24
CA ARG A 366 39.73 -8.31 9.87
C ARG A 366 39.84 -8.48 8.37
N VAL A 367 38.87 -8.01 7.61
CA VAL A 367 38.74 -8.21 6.18
C VAL A 367 38.86 -6.89 5.41
N LEU A 368 38.17 -5.85 5.88
CA LEU A 368 38.15 -4.52 5.28
C LEU A 368 38.96 -3.54 6.13
N ARG A 369 39.52 -2.53 5.52
CA ARG A 369 40.11 -1.40 6.25
C ARG A 369 39.08 -0.27 6.40
N GLU A 370 39.30 0.56 7.40
CA GLU A 370 38.50 1.75 7.63
C GLU A 370 38.72 2.79 6.51
N TYR A 371 37.69 3.53 6.16
CA TYR A 371 37.71 4.61 5.20
C TYR A 371 38.62 5.75 5.68
N ASP A 372 39.54 6.19 4.83
CA ASP A 372 40.39 7.36 5.03
C ASP A 372 40.24 8.32 3.84
N PRO A 373 39.68 9.53 4.04
CA PRO A 373 39.47 10.48 2.93
C PRO A 373 40.77 10.90 2.19
N VAL A 374 41.94 10.76 2.83
CA VAL A 374 43.22 11.09 2.24
C VAL A 374 43.67 9.99 1.26
N GLU A 375 43.46 8.72 1.63
CA GLU A 375 43.85 7.56 0.82
C GLU A 375 42.79 7.19 -0.24
N ASP A 376 41.50 7.28 0.15
CA ASP A 376 40.37 6.80 -0.64
C ASP A 376 39.68 7.89 -1.47
N GLY A 377 40.09 9.15 -1.27
CA GLY A 377 39.42 10.32 -1.83
C GLY A 377 38.13 10.69 -1.12
N GLU A 378 37.73 11.93 -1.26
CA GLU A 378 36.54 12.46 -0.62
C GLU A 378 35.25 11.81 -1.14
N ILE A 379 34.23 11.67 -0.28
CA ILE A 379 32.87 11.30 -0.66
C ILE A 379 32.24 12.51 -1.34
N SER A 380 32.09 12.46 -2.66
CA SER A 380 31.57 13.57 -3.45
C SER A 380 30.95 13.10 -4.78
N SER A 381 30.08 13.92 -5.37
CA SER A 381 29.52 13.68 -6.70
C SER A 381 30.58 13.64 -7.81
N GLU A 382 31.72 14.32 -7.62
CA GLU A 382 32.82 14.34 -8.59
C GLU A 382 33.50 12.97 -8.65
N ASN A 383 33.67 12.29 -7.53
CA ASN A 383 34.32 10.99 -7.44
C ASN A 383 33.36 9.80 -7.71
N LYS A 384 32.06 10.03 -7.76
CA LYS A 384 31.02 9.01 -7.94
C LYS A 384 31.31 8.05 -9.09
N VAL A 385 31.63 8.58 -10.26
CA VAL A 385 31.89 7.77 -11.47
C VAL A 385 33.11 6.87 -11.29
N GLU A 386 34.17 7.37 -10.70
CA GLU A 386 35.41 6.61 -10.45
C GLU A 386 35.11 5.47 -9.42
N ASP A 387 34.41 5.76 -8.36
CA ASP A 387 34.02 4.76 -7.36
C ASP A 387 33.16 3.65 -7.99
N ILE A 388 32.16 4.01 -8.80
CA ILE A 388 31.32 3.03 -9.52
C ILE A 388 32.18 2.18 -10.47
N GLN A 389 33.05 2.79 -11.27
CA GLN A 389 33.90 2.07 -12.22
C GLN A 389 34.86 1.11 -11.52
N ARG A 390 35.34 1.44 -10.32
CA ARG A 390 36.14 0.54 -9.49
C ARG A 390 35.37 -0.73 -9.13
N HIS A 391 34.12 -0.60 -8.65
CA HIS A 391 33.28 -1.73 -8.29
C HIS A 391 32.86 -2.58 -9.49
N LEU A 392 32.69 -1.97 -10.66
CA LEU A 392 32.33 -2.69 -11.89
C LEU A 392 33.42 -3.66 -12.37
N GLN A 393 34.68 -3.52 -11.91
CA GLN A 393 35.77 -4.47 -12.23
C GLN A 393 35.59 -5.82 -11.54
N GLU A 394 34.89 -5.86 -10.40
CA GLU A 394 34.64 -7.06 -9.59
C GLU A 394 33.13 -7.26 -9.35
N LYS A 395 32.32 -6.95 -10.34
CA LYS A 395 30.87 -7.15 -10.26
C LYS A 395 30.49 -8.62 -10.31
N GLY A 396 29.30 -8.91 -9.86
CA GLY A 396 28.71 -10.25 -10.01
C GLY A 396 28.54 -10.66 -11.47
N GLU A 397 28.77 -11.94 -11.74
CA GLU A 397 28.55 -12.59 -13.03
C GLU A 397 27.57 -13.75 -12.86
N ASN A 398 27.02 -14.27 -13.97
CA ASN A 398 26.13 -15.41 -13.98
C ASN A 398 24.92 -15.23 -13.04
N PHE A 399 24.38 -14.00 -12.99
CA PHE A 399 23.23 -13.70 -12.17
C PHE A 399 22.01 -14.51 -12.62
N ASN A 400 21.35 -15.18 -11.66
CA ASN A 400 20.15 -15.96 -11.91
C ASN A 400 19.11 -15.65 -10.83
N ARG A 401 17.97 -15.17 -11.24
CA ARG A 401 16.83 -14.87 -10.37
C ARG A 401 15.80 -15.99 -10.41
N SER A 402 15.32 -16.39 -9.25
CA SER A 402 14.25 -17.37 -9.10
C SER A 402 13.09 -16.80 -8.29
N GLY A 403 11.96 -17.52 -8.25
CA GLY A 403 10.83 -17.15 -7.39
C GLY A 403 11.10 -17.27 -5.88
N LYS A 404 12.28 -17.79 -5.49
CA LYS A 404 12.67 -18.01 -4.09
C LYS A 404 13.97 -17.30 -3.70
N GLY A 405 14.59 -16.57 -4.59
CA GLY A 405 15.85 -15.90 -4.32
C GLY A 405 16.66 -15.66 -5.58
N PHE A 406 17.97 -15.51 -5.42
CA PHE A 406 18.90 -15.28 -6.53
C PHE A 406 20.28 -15.89 -6.25
N SER A 407 21.07 -16.07 -7.29
CA SER A 407 22.46 -16.51 -7.19
C SER A 407 23.33 -15.82 -8.22
N LEU A 408 24.61 -15.70 -7.92
CA LEU A 408 25.63 -15.14 -8.80
C LEU A 408 27.02 -15.68 -8.46
N THR A 409 27.98 -15.38 -9.29
CA THR A 409 29.41 -15.66 -9.04
C THR A 409 30.18 -14.36 -8.95
N MET A 410 31.18 -14.29 -8.06
CA MET A 410 32.12 -13.17 -7.95
C MET A 410 33.54 -13.71 -7.81
N SER A 411 34.50 -13.11 -8.51
CA SER A 411 35.92 -13.46 -8.38
C SER A 411 36.68 -12.26 -7.78
N VAL A 412 37.36 -12.50 -6.67
CA VAL A 412 38.07 -11.45 -5.92
C VAL A 412 39.49 -11.86 -5.63
N ASP A 413 40.38 -10.87 -5.55
CA ASP A 413 41.84 -11.02 -5.32
C ASP A 413 42.21 -11.31 -3.86
N ARG A 414 41.28 -11.00 -2.93
CA ARG A 414 41.43 -11.19 -1.47
C ARG A 414 40.03 -11.32 -0.85
N ASP A 415 39.99 -11.66 0.43
CA ASP A 415 38.72 -11.66 1.17
C ASP A 415 38.12 -10.27 1.20
N LYS A 416 36.81 -10.17 0.95
CA LYS A 416 36.00 -8.94 0.86
C LYS A 416 34.60 -9.16 1.40
N TYR A 417 33.81 -8.10 1.41
CA TYR A 417 32.35 -8.20 1.55
C TYR A 417 31.68 -7.88 0.21
N ALA A 418 30.70 -8.69 -0.15
CA ALA A 418 29.80 -8.41 -1.25
C ALA A 418 28.54 -7.74 -0.69
N PHE A 419 28.28 -6.51 -1.13
CA PHE A 419 27.07 -5.77 -0.82
C PHE A 419 26.00 -6.04 -1.88
N PHE A 420 24.75 -6.12 -1.44
CA PHE A 420 23.59 -6.34 -2.30
C PHE A 420 22.53 -5.27 -2.03
N SER A 421 22.15 -4.52 -3.06
CA SER A 421 21.06 -3.55 -3.00
C SER A 421 19.69 -4.24 -2.94
N VAL A 422 19.55 -5.21 -2.02
CA VAL A 422 18.34 -5.98 -1.75
C VAL A 422 18.00 -5.79 -0.27
N PRO A 423 16.75 -5.42 0.06
CA PRO A 423 16.37 -5.16 1.44
C PRO A 423 16.58 -6.36 2.36
N ALA A 424 17.21 -6.11 3.51
CA ALA A 424 17.40 -7.10 4.56
C ALA A 424 16.06 -7.48 5.21
N ASP A 425 15.88 -8.78 5.49
CA ASP A 425 14.69 -9.34 6.13
C ASP A 425 15.04 -10.68 6.77
N ASP A 426 14.38 -11.02 7.88
CA ASP A 426 14.63 -12.27 8.64
C ASP A 426 14.34 -13.56 7.84
N GLY A 427 13.67 -13.43 6.69
CA GLY A 427 13.36 -14.56 5.79
C GLY A 427 14.50 -14.95 4.87
N TRP A 428 15.56 -14.14 4.77
CA TRP A 428 16.71 -14.45 3.93
C TRP A 428 17.69 -15.41 4.60
N THR A 429 18.22 -16.32 3.80
CA THR A 429 19.39 -17.16 4.11
C THR A 429 20.39 -17.06 2.97
N ALA A 430 21.69 -17.12 3.28
CA ALA A 430 22.76 -17.09 2.29
C ALA A 430 23.69 -18.27 2.41
N GLU A 431 24.21 -18.71 1.27
CA GLU A 431 25.28 -19.69 1.16
C GLU A 431 26.40 -19.09 0.26
N VAL A 432 27.64 -19.22 0.70
CA VAL A 432 28.84 -18.89 -0.11
C VAL A 432 29.61 -20.17 -0.31
N ASN A 433 29.82 -20.57 -1.57
CA ASN A 433 30.48 -21.83 -1.98
C ASN A 433 29.82 -23.08 -1.39
N GLY A 434 28.49 -23.02 -1.14
CA GLY A 434 27.69 -24.10 -0.55
C GLY A 434 27.73 -24.19 0.98
N GLU A 435 28.45 -23.27 1.64
CA GLU A 435 28.47 -23.18 3.09
C GLU A 435 27.57 -22.02 3.57
N PRO A 436 26.71 -22.25 4.59
CA PRO A 436 25.88 -21.20 5.17
C PRO A 436 26.74 -20.02 5.67
N THR A 437 26.33 -18.81 5.35
CA THR A 437 27.01 -17.58 5.76
C THR A 437 26.04 -16.62 6.44
N GLU A 438 26.57 -15.80 7.32
CA GLU A 438 25.81 -14.73 7.98
C GLU A 438 25.53 -13.59 7.00
N ILE A 439 24.30 -13.08 7.01
CA ILE A 439 23.91 -11.89 6.26
C ILE A 439 24.01 -10.71 7.22
N LEU A 440 24.87 -9.75 6.88
CA LEU A 440 24.94 -8.48 7.61
C LEU A 440 23.84 -7.54 7.10
N ASP A 441 23.14 -6.89 8.04
CA ASP A 441 22.23 -5.79 7.73
C ASP A 441 23.02 -4.49 7.66
N ILE A 442 23.11 -3.93 6.46
CA ILE A 442 23.85 -2.71 6.16
C ILE A 442 22.86 -1.62 5.78
N ASN A 443 22.44 -0.83 6.75
CA ASN A 443 21.43 0.21 6.54
C ASN A 443 20.16 -0.31 5.83
N GLY A 444 19.68 -1.49 6.25
CA GLY A 444 18.50 -2.13 5.66
C GLY A 444 18.76 -2.90 4.37
N MET A 445 20.00 -3.00 3.90
CA MET A 445 20.43 -3.81 2.75
C MET A 445 21.30 -4.98 3.22
N MET A 446 21.59 -5.93 2.34
CA MET A 446 22.32 -7.14 2.69
C MET A 446 23.80 -7.06 2.31
N ALA A 447 24.69 -7.64 3.14
CA ALA A 447 26.05 -7.96 2.75
C ALA A 447 26.45 -9.34 3.27
N VAL A 448 27.39 -10.01 2.57
CA VAL A 448 27.98 -11.28 2.99
C VAL A 448 29.49 -11.27 2.76
N GLN A 449 30.23 -11.97 3.63
CA GLN A 449 31.67 -12.15 3.41
C GLN A 449 31.92 -13.11 2.26
N ILE A 450 32.87 -12.79 1.41
CA ILE A 450 33.37 -13.61 0.30
C ILE A 450 34.89 -13.77 0.42
N TYR A 451 35.43 -14.84 -0.15
CA TYR A 451 36.80 -15.25 0.05
C TYR A 451 37.63 -15.11 -1.23
N GLN A 452 38.94 -15.03 -1.12
CA GLN A 452 39.84 -14.98 -2.26
C GLN A 452 39.54 -16.09 -3.27
N GLY A 453 39.48 -15.70 -4.56
CA GLY A 453 39.14 -16.59 -5.67
C GLY A 453 37.70 -16.45 -6.13
N GLU A 454 37.21 -17.51 -6.79
CA GLU A 454 35.82 -17.55 -7.29
C GLU A 454 34.85 -17.93 -6.17
N ASN A 455 33.80 -17.13 -5.99
CA ASN A 455 32.75 -17.35 -5.01
C ASN A 455 31.41 -17.53 -5.71
N ARG A 456 30.71 -18.62 -5.42
CA ARG A 456 29.30 -18.83 -5.74
C ARG A 456 28.45 -18.41 -4.56
N ILE A 457 27.65 -17.36 -4.75
CA ILE A 457 26.78 -16.82 -3.72
C ILE A 457 25.32 -17.17 -4.06
N GLU A 458 24.58 -17.70 -3.11
CA GLU A 458 23.18 -18.08 -3.29
C GLU A 458 22.35 -17.56 -2.12
N PHE A 459 21.30 -16.79 -2.43
CA PHE A 459 20.30 -16.30 -1.46
C PHE A 459 18.98 -17.00 -1.65
N LYS A 460 18.35 -17.43 -0.55
CA LYS A 460 17.03 -18.06 -0.50
C LYS A 460 16.14 -17.31 0.48
N TYR A 461 14.89 -17.07 0.07
CA TYR A 461 13.90 -16.38 0.90
C TYR A 461 12.74 -17.32 1.26
N GLU A 462 12.47 -17.43 2.55
CA GLU A 462 11.25 -18.04 3.08
C GLU A 462 10.50 -17.01 3.93
N VAL A 463 9.20 -16.83 3.66
CA VAL A 463 8.38 -15.88 4.44
C VAL A 463 8.38 -16.29 5.91
N PRO A 464 8.81 -15.41 6.84
CA PRO A 464 8.83 -15.72 8.27
C PRO A 464 7.45 -16.13 8.78
N PHE A 465 7.41 -17.16 9.64
CA PHE A 465 6.19 -17.70 10.28
C PHE A 465 5.11 -18.22 9.32
N LEU A 466 5.41 -18.41 8.03
CA LEU A 466 4.41 -18.92 7.07
C LEU A 466 3.94 -20.33 7.44
N LYS A 467 4.87 -21.20 7.83
CA LYS A 467 4.56 -22.61 8.20
C LYS A 467 3.67 -22.66 9.44
N GLU A 468 3.99 -21.89 10.46
CA GLU A 468 3.23 -21.76 11.71
C GLU A 468 1.83 -21.19 11.44
N GLY A 469 1.74 -20.15 10.62
CA GLY A 469 0.46 -19.54 10.21
C GLY A 469 -0.45 -20.52 9.48
N ILE A 470 0.10 -21.35 8.60
CA ILE A 470 -0.64 -22.41 7.90
C ILE A 470 -1.17 -23.46 8.90
N ILE A 471 -0.34 -23.93 9.84
CA ILE A 471 -0.72 -24.89 10.86
C ILE A 471 -1.86 -24.35 11.73
N ILE A 472 -1.72 -23.11 12.23
CA ILE A 472 -2.75 -22.45 13.04
C ILE A 472 -4.06 -22.32 12.26
N SER A 473 -4.00 -21.96 10.98
CA SER A 473 -5.16 -21.84 10.10
C SER A 473 -5.89 -23.18 9.92
N ILE A 474 -5.14 -24.26 9.67
CA ILE A 474 -5.71 -25.61 9.53
C ILE A 474 -6.37 -26.06 10.83
N VAL A 475 -5.70 -25.92 11.97
CA VAL A 475 -6.23 -26.29 13.29
C VAL A 475 -7.51 -25.51 13.62
N SER A 476 -7.52 -24.20 13.32
CA SER A 476 -8.68 -23.34 13.52
C SER A 476 -9.86 -23.75 12.63
N PHE A 477 -9.60 -24.09 11.38
CA PHE A 477 -10.61 -24.53 10.42
C PHE A 477 -11.23 -25.88 10.84
N VAL A 478 -10.40 -26.84 11.27
CA VAL A 478 -10.85 -28.14 11.81
C VAL A 478 -11.68 -27.94 13.08
N GLY A 479 -11.20 -27.10 14.01
CA GLY A 479 -11.92 -26.77 15.25
C GLY A 479 -13.30 -26.14 14.97
N TRP A 480 -13.37 -25.21 14.00
CA TRP A 480 -14.63 -24.64 13.56
C TRP A 480 -15.57 -25.70 12.95
N GLY A 481 -15.06 -26.59 12.13
CA GLY A 481 -15.83 -27.69 11.54
C GLY A 481 -16.42 -28.61 12.61
N LEU A 482 -15.61 -29.02 13.60
CA LEU A 482 -16.07 -29.81 14.74
C LEU A 482 -17.14 -29.08 15.56
N TYR A 483 -16.94 -27.79 15.82
CA TYR A 483 -17.97 -26.95 16.48
C TYR A 483 -19.28 -26.96 15.72
N CYS A 484 -19.26 -26.80 14.40
CA CYS A 484 -20.46 -26.84 13.56
C CYS A 484 -21.19 -28.20 13.62
N VAL A 485 -20.43 -29.30 13.61
CA VAL A 485 -21.01 -30.66 13.73
C VAL A 485 -21.67 -30.88 15.09
N VAL A 486 -20.97 -30.51 16.17
CA VAL A 486 -21.49 -30.67 17.55
C VAL A 486 -22.75 -29.81 17.79
N THR A 487 -22.75 -28.59 17.28
CA THR A 487 -23.91 -27.69 17.45
C THR A 487 -25.12 -28.08 16.59
N ARG A 488 -24.88 -28.67 15.39
CA ARG A 488 -25.97 -29.25 14.58
C ARG A 488 -26.67 -30.44 15.25
N ARG A 489 -25.94 -31.25 16.03
CA ARG A 489 -26.51 -32.40 16.75
C ARG A 489 -27.36 -32.01 17.98
N LYS A 490 -27.30 -30.75 18.40
CA LYS A 490 -28.08 -30.21 19.54
C LYS A 490 -29.36 -29.47 19.12
N LYS A 491 -29.68 -29.42 17.84
CA LYS A 491 -30.96 -28.97 17.27
C LYS A 491 -31.73 -30.17 16.72
#